data_19e0dc5f1f2a88ad99a3979bd58514b1
#
_entry.id   19e0dc5f1f2a88ad99a3979bd58514b1
#
_cell.length_a   1.000
_cell.length_b   1.000
_cell.length_c   1.000
_cell.angle_alpha   90.00
_cell.angle_beta   90.00
_cell.angle_gamma   90.00
#
_symmetry.space_group_name_H-M   'P 1'
#
loop_
_entity.id
_entity.type
_entity.pdbx_description
1 polymer ?
#
loop_
_entity_poly.entity_id
_entity_poly.type
_entity_poly.pdbx_seq_one_letter_code
_entity_poly.pdbx_strand_id
1 'polypeptide(L)'
;IFTLRWWLRPGLIPLYLIAAVAWAPPLFTGNLDTLVRFITVDLVPAPRRQGGGLLELSQWFAMLWQQQLWPGLWQTVVLGLAALLLTGILALLLFPLTSPLFGNRISRSVGHGILVVLRTTPEFFLAFFFLILLGPSMLPGIFALALHTGAIVAHLTGRFSETLRLRADAPTGINRYAYEVLPRISPNLLAFLLYRWEVIMRETAVLGILGIHTLGFYIDSSVAEFRFDRTALLILATVLLNLGVDALSRGLRKRLRLKPELGL
;
A
#
# COMPACT_ATOMS: atom_id res chain seq x y z
N ILE A 1 27.09 33.00 8.93
CA ILE A 1 26.02 33.77 8.27
C ILE A 1 24.86 32.81 7.92
N PHE A 2 24.10 32.29 8.88
CA PHE A 2 22.79 31.67 8.66
C PHE A 2 22.08 31.47 10.01
N THR A 3 21.81 32.58 10.70
CA THR A 3 20.87 32.56 11.82
C THR A 3 19.75 33.56 11.53
N LEU A 4 18.94 33.25 10.52
CA LEU A 4 17.61 33.86 10.49
C LEU A 4 16.88 33.37 11.72
N ARG A 5 16.56 34.32 12.63
CA ARG A 5 15.95 34.04 13.93
C ARG A 5 14.74 33.08 13.74
N TRP A 6 14.77 32.00 14.47
CA TRP A 6 13.83 30.86 14.34
C TRP A 6 12.35 31.26 14.39
N TRP A 7 12.03 32.35 15.05
CA TRP A 7 10.68 32.89 15.20
C TRP A 7 10.18 33.70 13.99
N LEU A 8 11.01 34.04 13.00
CA LEU A 8 10.58 34.63 11.74
C LEU A 8 10.08 33.58 10.71
N ARG A 9 10.39 32.31 10.92
CA ARG A 9 9.97 31.23 10.01
C ARG A 9 8.44 31.06 9.88
N PRO A 10 7.63 31.08 10.97
CA PRO A 10 6.17 30.98 10.80
C PRO A 10 5.55 32.19 10.08
N GLY A 11 6.14 33.39 10.17
CA GLY A 11 5.68 34.57 9.43
C GLY A 11 5.99 34.55 7.93
N LEU A 12 6.99 33.76 7.49
CA LEU A 12 7.33 33.59 6.08
C LEU A 12 6.41 32.58 5.36
N ILE A 13 5.79 31.65 6.10
CA ILE A 13 4.87 30.64 5.51
C ILE A 13 3.69 31.31 4.81
N PRO A 14 2.93 32.25 5.39
CA PRO A 14 1.86 32.91 4.67
C PRO A 14 2.38 33.76 3.50
N LEU A 15 3.57 34.36 3.62
CA LEU A 15 4.16 35.11 2.52
C LEU A 15 4.53 34.20 1.33
N TYR A 16 5.08 32.99 1.62
CA TYR A 16 5.32 31.98 0.59
C TYR A 16 4.04 31.45 -0.03
N LEU A 17 2.97 31.24 0.77
CA LEU A 17 1.67 30.82 0.27
C LEU A 17 1.04 31.89 -0.62
N ILE A 18 1.09 33.17 -0.19
CA ILE A 18 0.57 34.29 -1.00
C ILE A 18 1.37 34.43 -2.30
N ALA A 19 2.70 34.36 -2.25
CA ALA A 19 3.54 34.40 -3.42
C ALA A 19 3.29 33.20 -4.37
N ALA A 20 3.11 32.00 -3.82
CA ALA A 20 2.79 30.80 -4.58
C ALA A 20 1.42 30.91 -5.27
N VAL A 21 0.40 31.46 -4.56
CA VAL A 21 -0.92 31.68 -5.13
C VAL A 21 -0.91 32.82 -6.17
N ALA A 22 -0.14 33.89 -5.94
CA ALA A 22 -0.02 35.00 -6.88
C ALA A 22 0.77 34.66 -8.15
N TRP A 23 1.72 33.69 -8.05
CA TRP A 23 2.55 33.23 -9.17
C TRP A 23 2.01 31.95 -9.83
N ALA A 24 1.06 31.24 -9.19
CA ALA A 24 0.40 30.12 -9.82
C ALA A 24 -0.40 30.64 -11.02
N PRO A 25 -0.23 30.04 -12.21
CA PRO A 25 -1.17 30.27 -13.30
C PRO A 25 -2.57 29.99 -12.74
N PRO A 26 -3.63 30.67 -13.24
CA PRO A 26 -4.97 30.51 -12.68
C PRO A 26 -5.31 29.02 -12.62
N LEU A 27 -5.16 28.42 -11.42
CA LEU A 27 -5.38 27.00 -11.16
C LEU A 27 -6.85 26.62 -11.37
N PHE A 28 -7.72 27.62 -11.51
CA PHE A 28 -9.14 27.50 -11.78
C PHE A 28 -9.52 28.23 -13.07
N THR A 29 -9.15 27.68 -14.21
CA THR A 29 -9.86 27.96 -15.47
C THR A 29 -11.08 27.04 -15.63
N GLY A 30 -11.33 26.17 -14.66
CA GLY A 30 -12.49 25.29 -14.61
C GLY A 30 -13.77 26.08 -14.38
N ASN A 31 -14.65 26.02 -15.34
CA ASN A 31 -15.98 26.58 -15.24
C ASN A 31 -16.72 25.88 -14.08
N LEU A 32 -17.20 26.62 -13.08
CA LEU A 32 -17.98 26.04 -11.97
C LEU A 32 -19.16 25.22 -12.50
N ASP A 33 -19.72 25.62 -13.65
CA ASP A 33 -20.77 24.88 -14.34
C ASP A 33 -20.34 23.47 -14.75
N THR A 34 -19.08 23.30 -15.15
CA THR A 34 -18.52 21.98 -15.47
C THR A 34 -18.44 21.10 -14.22
N LEU A 35 -18.03 21.64 -13.09
CA LEU A 35 -18.01 20.90 -11.81
C LEU A 35 -19.43 20.53 -11.35
N VAL A 36 -20.36 21.49 -11.42
CA VAL A 36 -21.76 21.23 -11.08
C VAL A 36 -22.34 20.16 -12.00
N ARG A 37 -22.11 20.26 -13.30
CA ARG A 37 -22.54 19.25 -14.28
C ARG A 37 -21.95 17.88 -13.98
N PHE A 38 -20.64 17.81 -13.66
CA PHE A 38 -19.98 16.56 -13.31
C PHE A 38 -20.66 15.89 -12.11
N ILE A 39 -20.93 16.65 -11.04
CA ILE A 39 -21.54 16.10 -9.82
C ILE A 39 -23.01 15.72 -10.05
N THR A 40 -23.77 16.56 -10.77
CA THR A 40 -25.23 16.39 -10.89
C THR A 40 -25.66 15.51 -12.05
N VAL A 41 -24.82 15.38 -13.08
CA VAL A 41 -25.15 14.61 -14.30
C VAL A 41 -24.23 13.41 -14.47
N ASP A 42 -22.91 13.63 -14.48
CA ASP A 42 -21.97 12.58 -14.90
C ASP A 42 -21.80 11.47 -13.84
N LEU A 43 -21.94 11.79 -12.55
CA LEU A 43 -21.92 10.82 -11.46
C LEU A 43 -23.25 10.06 -11.28
N VAL A 44 -24.35 10.54 -11.90
CA VAL A 44 -25.66 9.88 -11.78
C VAL A 44 -25.66 8.62 -12.65
N PRO A 45 -26.12 7.45 -12.13
CA PRO A 45 -26.19 6.19 -12.90
C PRO A 45 -26.92 6.35 -14.24
N ALA A 46 -26.35 5.75 -15.29
CA ALA A 46 -26.87 5.88 -16.66
C ALA A 46 -28.36 5.60 -16.80
N PRO A 47 -28.95 4.55 -16.19
CA PRO A 47 -30.39 4.32 -16.27
C PRO A 47 -31.23 5.49 -15.74
N ARG A 48 -30.79 6.12 -14.65
CA ARG A 48 -31.51 7.23 -14.05
C ARG A 48 -31.44 8.51 -14.89
N ARG A 49 -30.30 8.74 -15.57
CA ARG A 49 -30.17 9.85 -16.55
C ARG A 49 -31.12 9.72 -17.74
N GLN A 50 -31.45 8.47 -18.10
CA GLN A 50 -32.34 8.15 -19.23
C GLN A 50 -33.82 8.05 -18.81
N GLY A 51 -34.16 8.42 -17.57
CA GLY A 51 -35.52 8.36 -17.04
C GLY A 51 -35.99 6.97 -16.64
N GLY A 52 -35.05 6.02 -16.52
CA GLY A 52 -35.33 4.65 -16.13
C GLY A 52 -35.82 4.50 -14.69
N GLY A 53 -36.62 3.47 -14.44
CA GLY A 53 -37.17 3.13 -13.14
C GLY A 53 -36.20 2.35 -12.25
N LEU A 54 -36.70 1.95 -11.06
CA LEU A 54 -35.92 1.17 -10.08
C LEU A 54 -35.49 -0.20 -10.63
N LEU A 55 -36.27 -0.80 -11.52
CA LEU A 55 -35.95 -2.10 -12.14
C LEU A 55 -34.69 -2.01 -13.01
N GLU A 56 -34.62 -0.99 -13.87
CA GLU A 56 -33.47 -0.76 -14.75
C GLU A 56 -32.20 -0.42 -13.97
N LEU A 57 -32.36 0.33 -12.88
CA LEU A 57 -31.25 0.64 -11.96
C LEU A 57 -30.72 -0.62 -11.28
N SER A 58 -31.61 -1.52 -10.85
CA SER A 58 -31.22 -2.77 -10.21
C SER A 58 -30.53 -3.73 -11.20
N GLN A 59 -31.01 -3.80 -12.43
CA GLN A 59 -30.37 -4.58 -13.50
C GLN A 59 -28.98 -4.04 -13.84
N TRP A 60 -28.83 -2.71 -13.95
CA TRP A 60 -27.54 -2.07 -14.19
C TRP A 60 -26.55 -2.37 -13.04
N PHE A 61 -27.01 -2.28 -11.79
CA PHE A 61 -26.18 -2.61 -10.64
C PHE A 61 -25.80 -4.09 -10.61
N ALA A 62 -26.73 -5.00 -10.89
CA ALA A 62 -26.47 -6.45 -10.95
C ALA A 62 -25.44 -6.81 -12.03
N MET A 63 -25.56 -6.18 -13.21
CA MET A 63 -24.58 -6.34 -14.28
C MET A 63 -23.19 -5.85 -13.86
N LEU A 64 -23.12 -4.67 -13.28
CA LEU A 64 -21.85 -4.09 -12.83
C LEU A 64 -21.21 -4.91 -11.69
N TRP A 65 -22.05 -5.43 -10.78
CA TRP A 65 -21.61 -6.33 -9.72
C TRP A 65 -20.95 -7.59 -10.27
N GLN A 66 -21.59 -8.24 -11.22
CA GLN A 66 -21.08 -9.50 -11.79
C GLN A 66 -19.86 -9.31 -12.69
N GLN A 67 -19.84 -8.25 -13.49
CA GLN A 67 -18.80 -8.06 -14.51
C GLN A 67 -17.56 -7.33 -14.02
N GLN A 68 -17.66 -6.44 -13.03
CA GLN A 68 -16.58 -5.56 -12.61
C GLN A 68 -16.34 -5.57 -11.09
N LEU A 69 -17.38 -5.37 -10.28
CA LEU A 69 -17.23 -5.22 -8.83
C LEU A 69 -16.74 -6.51 -8.17
N TRP A 70 -17.47 -7.60 -8.34
CA TRP A 70 -17.11 -8.88 -7.72
C TRP A 70 -15.77 -9.42 -8.19
N PRO A 71 -15.48 -9.53 -9.50
CA PRO A 71 -14.17 -9.96 -9.97
C PRO A 71 -13.05 -9.05 -9.49
N GLY A 72 -13.25 -7.72 -9.56
CA GLY A 72 -12.25 -6.74 -9.11
C GLY A 72 -11.99 -6.84 -7.61
N LEU A 73 -13.01 -6.95 -6.77
CA LEU A 73 -12.88 -7.15 -5.32
C LEU A 73 -12.11 -8.44 -5.01
N TRP A 74 -12.52 -9.54 -5.63
CA TRP A 74 -11.88 -10.84 -5.40
C TRP A 74 -10.40 -10.82 -5.77
N GLN A 75 -10.08 -10.33 -6.97
CA GLN A 75 -8.69 -10.27 -7.43
C GLN A 75 -7.83 -9.30 -6.60
N THR A 76 -8.40 -8.17 -6.16
CA THR A 76 -7.70 -7.24 -5.26
C THR A 76 -7.36 -7.91 -3.93
N VAL A 77 -8.30 -8.65 -3.33
CA VAL A 77 -8.07 -9.37 -2.06
C VAL A 77 -7.04 -10.49 -2.25
N VAL A 78 -7.16 -11.29 -3.29
CA VAL A 78 -6.23 -12.39 -3.58
C VAL A 78 -4.81 -11.86 -3.79
N LEU A 79 -4.65 -10.82 -4.62
CA LEU A 79 -3.35 -10.19 -4.86
C LEU A 79 -2.77 -9.62 -3.57
N GLY A 80 -3.57 -8.89 -2.79
CA GLY A 80 -3.13 -8.29 -1.53
C GLY A 80 -2.71 -9.32 -0.49
N LEU A 81 -3.45 -10.44 -0.35
CA LEU A 81 -3.09 -11.53 0.57
C LEU A 81 -1.86 -12.29 0.10
N ALA A 82 -1.74 -12.57 -1.20
CA ALA A 82 -0.55 -13.23 -1.76
C ALA A 82 0.71 -12.38 -1.58
N ALA A 83 0.59 -11.06 -1.84
CA ALA A 83 1.67 -10.12 -1.59
C ALA A 83 2.05 -10.04 -0.11
N LEU A 84 1.07 -10.03 0.80
CA LEU A 84 1.30 -10.03 2.25
C LEU A 84 2.03 -11.30 2.72
N LEU A 85 1.62 -12.47 2.25
CA LEU A 85 2.27 -13.75 2.58
C LEU A 85 3.72 -13.75 2.10
N LEU A 86 3.95 -13.37 0.84
CA LEU A 86 5.29 -13.31 0.29
C LEU A 86 6.14 -12.24 0.98
N THR A 87 5.55 -11.10 1.37
CA THR A 87 6.18 -10.07 2.22
C THR A 87 6.68 -10.67 3.53
N GLY A 88 5.87 -11.47 4.20
CA GLY A 88 6.24 -12.15 5.45
C GLY A 88 7.42 -13.11 5.26
N ILE A 89 7.36 -13.92 4.21
CA ILE A 89 8.46 -14.86 3.86
C ILE A 89 9.75 -14.10 3.57
N LEU A 90 9.69 -13.07 2.72
CA LEU A 90 10.86 -12.26 2.39
C LEU A 90 11.41 -11.50 3.60
N ALA A 91 10.55 -10.99 4.47
CA ALA A 91 10.98 -10.33 5.69
C ALA A 91 11.76 -11.29 6.60
N LEU A 92 11.28 -12.53 6.76
CA LEU A 92 11.97 -13.57 7.52
C LEU A 92 13.31 -13.96 6.90
N LEU A 93 13.41 -14.02 5.58
CA LEU A 93 14.65 -14.35 4.88
C LEU A 93 15.66 -13.21 4.92
N LEU A 94 15.19 -11.97 4.88
CA LEU A 94 16.05 -10.80 4.71
C LEU A 94 16.47 -10.12 6.04
N PHE A 95 15.67 -10.20 7.13
CA PHE A 95 16.03 -9.53 8.38
C PHE A 95 17.38 -9.99 8.98
N PRO A 96 17.82 -11.27 8.86
CA PRO A 96 19.12 -11.68 9.39
C PRO A 96 20.28 -10.92 8.75
N LEU A 97 20.12 -10.41 7.52
CA LEU A 97 21.16 -9.64 6.83
C LEU A 97 21.50 -8.33 7.56
N THR A 98 20.57 -7.78 8.33
CA THR A 98 20.77 -6.52 9.06
C THR A 98 20.94 -6.71 10.56
N SER A 99 20.60 -7.90 11.07
CA SER A 99 20.63 -8.19 12.50
C SER A 99 22.06 -8.44 13.02
N PRO A 100 22.45 -7.84 14.17
CA PRO A 100 23.74 -8.10 14.81
C PRO A 100 23.90 -9.53 15.34
N LEU A 101 22.79 -10.26 15.46
CA LEU A 101 22.79 -11.61 15.99
C LEU A 101 23.34 -12.65 15.01
N PHE A 102 23.39 -12.33 13.69
CA PHE A 102 23.73 -13.28 12.64
C PHE A 102 24.92 -12.89 11.76
N GLY A 103 25.28 -11.62 11.72
CA GLY A 103 26.32 -11.13 10.81
C GLY A 103 27.37 -10.25 11.47
N ASN A 104 28.55 -10.20 10.86
CA ASN A 104 29.59 -9.25 11.21
C ASN A 104 29.25 -7.83 10.68
N ARG A 105 30.05 -6.83 11.04
CA ARG A 105 29.81 -5.44 10.66
C ARG A 105 29.73 -5.21 9.14
N ILE A 106 30.57 -5.91 8.37
CA ILE A 106 30.62 -5.78 6.90
C ILE A 106 29.36 -6.38 6.28
N SER A 107 29.02 -7.62 6.66
CA SER A 107 27.82 -8.31 6.17
C SER A 107 26.54 -7.50 6.46
N ARG A 108 26.44 -6.92 7.65
CA ARG A 108 25.32 -6.06 8.03
C ARG A 108 25.26 -4.78 7.19
N SER A 109 26.40 -4.16 6.91
CA SER A 109 26.45 -2.94 6.08
C SER A 109 25.98 -3.24 4.65
N VAL A 110 26.41 -4.36 4.07
CA VAL A 110 25.96 -4.82 2.75
C VAL A 110 24.47 -5.16 2.77
N GLY A 111 24.01 -5.93 3.76
CA GLY A 111 22.61 -6.27 3.94
C GLY A 111 21.74 -5.03 4.08
N HIS A 112 22.19 -4.04 4.87
CA HIS A 112 21.50 -2.76 5.00
C HIS A 112 21.40 -2.02 3.65
N GLY A 113 22.51 -1.98 2.88
CA GLY A 113 22.52 -1.39 1.54
C GLY A 113 21.49 -2.05 0.60
N ILE A 114 21.43 -3.39 0.59
CA ILE A 114 20.45 -4.14 -0.21
C ILE A 114 19.02 -3.75 0.20
N LEU A 115 18.72 -3.76 1.51
CA LEU A 115 17.38 -3.39 1.97
C LEU A 115 17.04 -1.92 1.69
N VAL A 116 18.03 -1.01 1.74
CA VAL A 116 17.83 0.40 1.36
C VAL A 116 17.42 0.49 -0.11
N VAL A 117 18.13 -0.15 -1.01
CA VAL A 117 17.81 -0.14 -2.44
C VAL A 117 16.40 -0.68 -2.67
N LEU A 118 16.05 -1.85 -2.12
CA LEU A 118 14.75 -2.46 -2.31
C LEU A 118 13.59 -1.60 -1.78
N ARG A 119 13.74 -0.97 -0.62
CA ARG A 119 12.68 -0.15 0.00
C ARG A 119 12.58 1.26 -0.57
N THR A 120 13.62 1.78 -1.21
CA THR A 120 13.60 3.10 -1.85
C THR A 120 13.16 3.04 -3.31
N THR A 121 13.25 1.86 -3.93
CA THR A 121 12.69 1.65 -5.26
C THR A 121 11.16 1.59 -5.15
N PRO A 122 10.41 2.52 -5.80
CA PRO A 122 8.95 2.48 -5.75
C PRO A 122 8.42 1.16 -6.31
N GLU A 123 7.38 0.62 -5.69
CA GLU A 123 6.73 -0.65 -6.07
C GLU A 123 6.23 -0.65 -7.52
N PHE A 124 5.83 0.50 -8.02
CA PHE A 124 5.36 0.66 -9.38
C PHE A 124 6.48 0.38 -10.43
N PHE A 125 7.71 0.85 -10.18
CA PHE A 125 8.85 0.54 -11.06
C PHE A 125 9.23 -0.93 -10.99
N LEU A 126 9.17 -1.53 -9.80
CA LEU A 126 9.38 -2.97 -9.64
C LEU A 126 8.31 -3.77 -10.38
N ALA A 127 7.05 -3.33 -10.32
CA ALA A 127 5.96 -3.99 -11.02
C ALA A 127 6.13 -3.92 -12.54
N PHE A 128 6.57 -2.79 -13.09
CA PHE A 128 6.92 -2.69 -14.51
C PHE A 128 8.07 -3.62 -14.88
N PHE A 129 9.13 -3.64 -14.10
CA PHE A 129 10.26 -4.55 -14.34
C PHE A 129 9.80 -6.01 -14.38
N PHE A 130 9.00 -6.43 -13.39
CA PHE A 130 8.47 -7.78 -13.37
C PHE A 130 7.44 -8.04 -14.46
N LEU A 131 6.68 -7.03 -14.89
CA LEU A 131 5.75 -7.15 -16.00
C LEU A 131 6.47 -7.51 -17.31
N ILE A 132 7.62 -6.88 -17.57
CA ILE A 132 8.45 -7.20 -18.73
C ILE A 132 9.02 -8.62 -18.62
N LEU A 133 9.40 -9.03 -17.42
CA LEU A 133 10.06 -10.32 -17.17
C LEU A 133 9.07 -11.50 -17.16
N LEU A 134 7.91 -11.34 -16.53
CA LEU A 134 6.94 -12.42 -16.24
C LEU A 134 5.68 -12.34 -17.12
N GLY A 135 5.53 -11.26 -17.89
CA GLY A 135 4.33 -11.02 -18.69
C GLY A 135 3.11 -10.54 -17.88
N PRO A 136 1.98 -10.26 -18.55
CA PRO A 136 0.77 -9.71 -17.95
C PRO A 136 0.05 -10.77 -17.09
N SER A 137 0.27 -10.71 -15.78
CA SER A 137 -0.33 -11.59 -14.78
C SER A 137 -0.40 -10.90 -13.42
N MET A 138 -0.89 -11.58 -12.38
CA MET A 138 -0.83 -11.05 -11.01
C MET A 138 0.58 -11.10 -10.39
N LEU A 139 1.46 -11.97 -10.90
CA LEU A 139 2.79 -12.19 -10.34
C LEU A 139 3.66 -10.93 -10.27
N PRO A 140 3.74 -10.08 -11.32
CA PRO A 140 4.46 -8.82 -11.25
C PRO A 140 4.09 -7.96 -10.05
N GLY A 141 2.78 -7.79 -9.81
CA GLY A 141 2.28 -7.01 -8.69
C GLY A 141 2.63 -7.64 -7.34
N ILE A 142 2.47 -8.97 -7.21
CA ILE A 142 2.80 -9.71 -5.99
C ILE A 142 4.29 -9.58 -5.66
N PHE A 143 5.19 -9.79 -6.64
CA PHE A 143 6.63 -9.67 -6.42
C PHE A 143 7.06 -8.24 -6.10
N ALA A 144 6.51 -7.25 -6.81
CA ALA A 144 6.84 -5.85 -6.57
C ALA A 144 6.47 -5.41 -5.16
N LEU A 145 5.23 -5.64 -4.75
CA LEU A 145 4.74 -5.33 -3.41
C LEU A 145 5.51 -6.08 -2.33
N ALA A 146 5.75 -7.37 -2.55
CA ALA A 146 6.43 -8.21 -1.58
C ALA A 146 7.90 -7.83 -1.38
N LEU A 147 8.63 -7.50 -2.44
CA LEU A 147 10.02 -7.07 -2.35
C LEU A 147 10.15 -5.72 -1.66
N HIS A 148 9.37 -4.73 -2.11
CA HIS A 148 9.39 -3.40 -1.52
C HIS A 148 9.00 -3.44 -0.04
N THR A 149 7.83 -3.98 0.27
CA THR A 149 7.29 -4.05 1.62
C THR A 149 8.07 -5.03 2.50
N GLY A 150 8.52 -6.16 1.93
CA GLY A 150 9.36 -7.14 2.62
C GLY A 150 10.68 -6.56 3.09
N ALA A 151 11.33 -5.72 2.28
CA ALA A 151 12.55 -5.02 2.68
C ALA A 151 12.30 -4.04 3.84
N ILE A 152 11.16 -3.35 3.86
CA ILE A 152 10.77 -2.46 4.96
C ILE A 152 10.56 -3.27 6.25
N VAL A 153 9.76 -4.34 6.17
CA VAL A 153 9.46 -5.20 7.34
C VAL A 153 10.73 -5.89 7.84
N ALA A 154 11.58 -6.38 6.92
CA ALA A 154 12.87 -6.98 7.26
C ALA A 154 13.77 -5.99 8.02
N HIS A 155 13.85 -4.75 7.55
CA HIS A 155 14.62 -3.70 8.23
C HIS A 155 14.09 -3.41 9.64
N LEU A 156 12.78 -3.24 9.81
CA LEU A 156 12.15 -3.00 11.11
C LEU A 156 12.36 -4.20 12.06
N THR A 157 12.22 -5.42 11.54
CA THR A 157 12.45 -6.65 12.32
C THR A 157 13.92 -6.79 12.71
N GLY A 158 14.84 -6.44 11.80
CA GLY A 158 16.28 -6.42 12.08
C GLY A 158 16.62 -5.44 13.22
N ARG A 159 16.05 -4.23 13.18
CA ARG A 159 16.18 -3.23 14.26
C ARG A 159 15.61 -3.74 15.59
N PHE A 160 14.43 -4.35 15.57
CA PHE A 160 13.86 -4.94 16.77
C PHE A 160 14.74 -6.06 17.33
N SER A 161 15.37 -6.88 16.46
CA SER A 161 16.28 -7.94 16.91
C SER A 161 17.50 -7.43 17.68
N GLU A 162 17.88 -6.16 17.52
CA GLU A 162 18.98 -5.52 18.29
C GLU A 162 18.64 -5.38 19.79
N THR A 163 17.36 -5.32 20.13
CA THR A 163 16.90 -5.21 21.52
C THR A 163 16.84 -6.54 22.25
N LEU A 164 16.95 -7.66 21.51
CA LEU A 164 16.86 -9.01 22.08
C LEU A 164 18.14 -9.38 22.86
N ARG A 165 17.96 -9.74 24.12
CA ARG A 165 19.04 -10.37 24.93
C ARG A 165 18.96 -11.88 24.75
N LEU A 166 19.96 -12.48 24.11
CA LEU A 166 20.05 -13.92 23.98
C LEU A 166 20.33 -14.56 25.34
N ARG A 167 19.94 -15.85 25.51
CA ARG A 167 20.31 -16.65 26.67
C ARG A 167 21.81 -16.93 26.66
N ALA A 168 22.39 -17.17 27.84
CA ALA A 168 23.81 -17.51 27.96
C ALA A 168 24.18 -18.84 27.26
N ASP A 169 23.21 -19.75 27.16
CA ASP A 169 23.28 -21.06 26.51
C ASP A 169 22.71 -21.07 25.07
N ALA A 170 22.48 -19.89 24.48
CA ALA A 170 21.85 -19.78 23.16
C ALA A 170 22.67 -20.51 22.09
N PRO A 171 22.04 -21.37 21.28
CA PRO A 171 22.71 -22.10 20.22
C PRO A 171 23.27 -21.13 19.15
N THR A 172 24.09 -21.64 18.24
CA THR A 172 24.64 -20.87 17.12
C THR A 172 23.95 -21.24 15.79
N GLY A 173 24.14 -20.41 14.75
CA GLY A 173 23.67 -20.69 13.40
C GLY A 173 22.15 -20.75 13.27
N ILE A 174 21.66 -21.71 12.48
CA ILE A 174 20.23 -21.85 12.15
C ILE A 174 19.37 -22.20 13.37
N ASN A 175 19.95 -22.91 14.35
CA ASN A 175 19.24 -23.24 15.59
C ASN A 175 18.97 -21.97 16.44
N ARG A 176 19.90 -21.01 16.45
CA ARG A 176 19.67 -19.70 17.05
C ARG A 176 18.51 -18.98 16.36
N TYR A 177 18.50 -18.99 15.04
CA TYR A 177 17.44 -18.38 14.24
C TYR A 177 16.08 -19.01 14.58
N ALA A 178 15.96 -20.32 14.48
CA ALA A 178 14.68 -21.03 14.56
C ALA A 178 14.11 -21.10 15.99
N TYR A 179 14.96 -21.37 16.99
CA TYR A 179 14.48 -21.69 18.35
C TYR A 179 14.64 -20.54 19.34
N GLU A 180 15.55 -19.60 19.10
CA GLU A 180 15.78 -18.49 20.03
C GLU A 180 15.21 -17.17 19.51
N VAL A 181 15.49 -16.81 18.25
CA VAL A 181 15.14 -15.49 17.72
C VAL A 181 13.73 -15.47 17.13
N LEU A 182 13.39 -16.41 16.25
CA LEU A 182 12.10 -16.44 15.54
C LEU A 182 10.89 -16.42 16.46
N PRO A 183 10.79 -17.19 17.56
CA PRO A 183 9.64 -17.15 18.46
C PRO A 183 9.49 -15.78 19.14
N ARG A 184 10.60 -15.08 19.40
CA ARG A 184 10.58 -13.77 20.08
C ARG A 184 10.26 -12.61 19.16
N ILE A 185 10.63 -12.70 17.89
CA ILE A 185 10.33 -11.64 16.90
C ILE A 185 8.93 -11.81 16.29
N SER A 186 8.37 -13.02 16.31
CA SER A 186 7.12 -13.33 15.59
C SER A 186 5.93 -12.43 15.96
N PRO A 187 5.68 -12.04 17.23
CA PRO A 187 4.59 -11.13 17.55
C PRO A 187 4.78 -9.75 16.94
N ASN A 188 6.01 -9.24 16.97
CA ASN A 188 6.35 -7.92 16.44
C ASN A 188 6.33 -7.92 14.90
N LEU A 189 6.86 -8.98 14.27
CA LEU A 189 6.76 -9.20 12.83
C LEU A 189 5.31 -9.25 12.37
N LEU A 190 4.45 -9.99 13.07
CA LEU A 190 3.02 -10.07 12.76
C LEU A 190 2.34 -8.70 12.90
N ALA A 191 2.72 -7.91 13.91
CA ALA A 191 2.22 -6.55 14.06
C ALA A 191 2.61 -5.69 12.85
N PHE A 192 3.87 -5.74 12.39
CA PHE A 192 4.32 -5.02 11.20
C PHE A 192 3.59 -5.49 9.94
N LEU A 193 3.40 -6.78 9.75
CA LEU A 193 2.68 -7.33 8.61
C LEU A 193 1.22 -6.85 8.57
N LEU A 194 0.53 -6.84 9.71
CA LEU A 194 -0.85 -6.35 9.80
C LEU A 194 -0.95 -4.84 9.51
N TYR A 195 0.05 -4.04 9.89
CA TYR A 195 0.13 -2.64 9.49
C TYR A 195 0.35 -2.49 7.99
N ARG A 196 1.22 -3.31 7.41
CA ARG A 196 1.55 -3.24 5.98
C ARG A 196 0.44 -3.79 5.11
N TRP A 197 -0.41 -4.67 5.63
CA TRP A 197 -1.55 -5.19 4.89
C TRP A 197 -2.47 -4.09 4.37
N GLU A 198 -2.81 -3.12 5.20
CA GLU A 198 -3.60 -1.94 4.80
C GLU A 198 -2.92 -1.15 3.67
N VAL A 199 -1.60 -0.96 3.77
CA VAL A 199 -0.81 -0.26 2.76
C VAL A 199 -0.80 -1.05 1.45
N ILE A 200 -0.50 -2.36 1.51
CA ILE A 200 -0.54 -3.26 0.35
C ILE A 200 -1.89 -3.20 -0.38
N MET A 201 -3.00 -3.22 0.36
CA MET A 201 -4.34 -3.17 -0.24
C MET A 201 -4.60 -1.86 -0.99
N ARG A 202 -4.07 -0.74 -0.53
CA ARG A 202 -4.14 0.54 -1.26
C ARG A 202 -3.26 0.55 -2.51
N GLU A 203 -2.07 0.01 -2.41
CA GLU A 203 -1.11 -0.09 -3.53
C GLU A 203 -1.63 -1.02 -4.64
N THR A 204 -2.45 -2.03 -4.34
CA THR A 204 -3.07 -2.89 -5.36
C THR A 204 -3.95 -2.12 -6.34
N ALA A 205 -4.59 -1.04 -5.90
CA ALA A 205 -5.40 -0.19 -6.78
C ALA A 205 -4.53 0.53 -7.82
N VAL A 206 -3.35 1.00 -7.42
CA VAL A 206 -2.40 1.65 -8.34
C VAL A 206 -1.85 0.65 -9.37
N LEU A 207 -1.58 -0.58 -8.95
CA LEU A 207 -1.11 -1.64 -9.85
C LEU A 207 -2.15 -2.07 -10.90
N GLY A 208 -3.43 -1.76 -10.69
CA GLY A 208 -4.48 -1.97 -11.68
C GLY A 208 -4.22 -1.25 -13.00
N ILE A 209 -3.59 -0.07 -12.98
CA ILE A 209 -3.20 0.68 -14.19
C ILE A 209 -2.24 -0.12 -15.09
N LEU A 210 -1.49 -1.07 -14.51
CA LEU A 210 -0.60 -1.97 -15.25
C LEU A 210 -1.30 -3.15 -15.93
N GLY A 211 -2.65 -3.15 -16.01
CA GLY A 211 -3.44 -4.21 -16.61
C GLY A 211 -3.69 -5.41 -15.70
N ILE A 212 -3.39 -5.32 -14.41
CA ILE A 212 -3.73 -6.35 -13.43
C ILE A 212 -5.20 -6.15 -13.04
N HIS A 213 -6.07 -7.13 -13.31
CA HIS A 213 -7.54 -7.07 -13.19
C HIS A 213 -8.03 -6.90 -11.73
N THR A 214 -7.51 -5.92 -11.01
CA THR A 214 -7.97 -5.48 -9.69
C THR A 214 -9.06 -4.42 -9.83
N LEU A 215 -9.62 -3.94 -8.71
CA LEU A 215 -10.55 -2.79 -8.74
C LEU A 215 -9.95 -1.59 -9.46
N GLY A 216 -8.63 -1.36 -9.31
CA GLY A 216 -7.94 -0.27 -10.00
C GLY A 216 -7.98 -0.37 -11.52
N PHE A 217 -7.89 -1.57 -12.08
CA PHE A 217 -8.03 -1.81 -13.51
C PHE A 217 -9.43 -1.40 -14.03
N TYR A 218 -10.49 -1.78 -13.32
CA TYR A 218 -11.84 -1.42 -13.68
C TYR A 218 -12.14 0.07 -13.51
N ILE A 219 -11.49 0.73 -12.51
CA ILE A 219 -11.55 2.17 -12.34
C ILE A 219 -10.90 2.85 -13.54
N ASP A 220 -9.68 2.47 -13.89
CA ASP A 220 -8.93 3.04 -15.02
C ASP A 220 -9.68 2.88 -16.34
N SER A 221 -10.17 1.67 -16.64
CA SER A 221 -10.98 1.39 -17.82
C SER A 221 -12.26 2.23 -17.86
N SER A 222 -12.96 2.39 -16.73
CA SER A 222 -14.18 3.19 -16.67
C SER A 222 -13.91 4.69 -16.84
N VAL A 223 -12.76 5.18 -16.36
CA VAL A 223 -12.31 6.56 -16.62
C VAL A 223 -11.97 6.76 -18.08
N ALA A 224 -11.23 5.83 -18.67
CA ALA A 224 -10.88 5.88 -20.11
C ALA A 224 -12.13 5.86 -21.04
N GLU A 225 -13.21 5.19 -20.60
CA GLU A 225 -14.49 5.17 -21.29
C GLU A 225 -15.40 6.39 -20.96
N PHE A 226 -14.95 7.33 -20.12
CA PHE A 226 -15.76 8.47 -19.61
C PHE A 226 -17.04 8.02 -18.88
N ARG A 227 -17.03 6.85 -18.24
CA ARG A 227 -18.15 6.31 -17.49
C ARG A 227 -18.00 6.62 -15.99
N PHE A 228 -18.15 7.88 -15.66
CA PHE A 228 -17.91 8.37 -14.30
C PHE A 228 -18.92 7.83 -13.27
N ASP A 229 -20.12 7.45 -13.69
CA ASP A 229 -21.10 6.76 -12.87
C ASP A 229 -20.60 5.39 -12.36
N ARG A 230 -19.95 4.61 -13.22
CA ARG A 230 -19.31 3.33 -12.85
C ARG A 230 -18.06 3.56 -12.03
N THR A 231 -17.23 4.52 -12.45
CA THR A 231 -16.00 4.92 -11.74
C THR A 231 -16.28 5.26 -10.28
N ALA A 232 -17.31 6.08 -10.02
CA ALA A 232 -17.69 6.47 -8.66
C ALA A 232 -18.07 5.26 -7.79
N LEU A 233 -18.82 4.31 -8.35
CA LEU A 233 -19.21 3.10 -7.64
C LEU A 233 -18.00 2.19 -7.34
N LEU A 234 -17.08 2.04 -8.29
CA LEU A 234 -15.85 1.25 -8.13
C LEU A 234 -14.90 1.91 -7.09
N ILE A 235 -14.78 3.23 -7.09
CA ILE A 235 -14.04 3.97 -6.06
C ILE A 235 -14.67 3.75 -4.69
N LEU A 236 -16.00 3.86 -4.58
CA LEU A 236 -16.70 3.61 -3.32
C LEU A 236 -16.46 2.18 -2.82
N ALA A 237 -16.52 1.18 -3.71
CA ALA A 237 -16.21 -0.20 -3.36
C ALA A 237 -14.76 -0.37 -2.88
N THR A 238 -13.80 0.32 -3.51
CA THR A 238 -12.39 0.32 -3.09
C THR A 238 -12.22 0.94 -1.71
N VAL A 239 -12.89 2.05 -1.43
CA VAL A 239 -12.90 2.71 -0.11
C VAL A 239 -13.47 1.78 0.95
N LEU A 240 -14.62 1.15 0.69
CA LEU A 240 -15.27 0.22 1.62
C LEU A 240 -14.40 -1.01 1.88
N LEU A 241 -13.75 -1.56 0.85
CA LEU A 241 -12.80 -2.66 1.00
C LEU A 241 -11.63 -2.27 1.90
N ASN A 242 -11.01 -1.12 1.65
CA ASN A 242 -9.87 -0.65 2.45
C ASN A 242 -10.27 -0.36 3.90
N LEU A 243 -11.45 0.23 4.15
CA LEU A 243 -11.98 0.42 5.50
C LEU A 243 -12.23 -0.92 6.21
N GLY A 244 -12.74 -1.91 5.49
CA GLY A 244 -12.93 -3.27 6.01
C GLY A 244 -11.62 -3.93 6.41
N VAL A 245 -10.61 -3.86 5.55
CA VAL A 245 -9.27 -4.42 5.82
C VAL A 245 -8.60 -3.71 7.00
N ASP A 246 -8.68 -2.38 7.08
CA ASP A 246 -8.15 -1.61 8.19
C ASP A 246 -8.86 -1.97 9.52
N ALA A 247 -10.19 -2.06 9.52
CA ALA A 247 -10.94 -2.47 10.68
C ALA A 247 -10.57 -3.90 11.14
N LEU A 248 -10.43 -4.83 10.19
CA LEU A 248 -10.01 -6.22 10.48
C LEU A 248 -8.58 -6.26 11.02
N SER A 249 -7.65 -5.55 10.38
CA SER A 249 -6.25 -5.44 10.80
C SER A 249 -6.13 -4.88 12.22
N ARG A 250 -6.85 -3.80 12.54
CA ARG A 250 -6.91 -3.24 13.91
C ARG A 250 -7.51 -4.23 14.90
N GLY A 251 -8.61 -4.89 14.52
CA GLY A 251 -9.26 -5.91 15.36
C GLY A 251 -8.33 -7.06 15.70
N LEU A 252 -7.60 -7.59 14.70
CA LEU A 252 -6.63 -8.67 14.89
C LEU A 252 -5.48 -8.24 15.81
N ARG A 253 -4.88 -7.06 15.58
CA ARG A 253 -3.80 -6.53 16.45
C ARG A 253 -4.28 -6.38 17.90
N LYS A 254 -5.49 -5.84 18.09
CA LYS A 254 -6.07 -5.67 19.42
C LYS A 254 -6.34 -7.02 20.12
N ARG A 255 -6.92 -7.98 19.38
CA ARG A 255 -7.23 -9.32 19.90
C ARG A 255 -5.97 -10.10 20.26
N LEU A 256 -4.93 -10.01 19.44
CA LEU A 256 -3.65 -10.67 19.64
C LEU A 256 -2.71 -9.89 20.57
N ARG A 257 -3.14 -8.74 21.11
CA ARG A 257 -2.35 -7.84 21.98
C ARG A 257 -1.00 -7.45 21.37
N LEU A 258 -0.94 -7.35 20.05
CA LEU A 258 0.27 -7.00 19.34
C LEU A 258 0.51 -5.49 19.44
N LYS A 259 1.65 -5.10 19.99
CA LYS A 259 2.15 -3.73 19.95
C LYS A 259 3.44 -3.74 19.14
N PRO A 260 3.56 -2.96 18.06
CA PRO A 260 4.84 -2.82 17.38
C PRO A 260 5.77 -2.04 18.28
N GLU A 261 6.77 -2.68 18.82
CA GLU A 261 7.87 -2.00 19.50
C GLU A 261 8.86 -1.57 18.42
N LEU A 262 8.86 -0.28 18.13
CA LEU A 262 9.93 0.36 17.39
C LEU A 262 11.07 0.50 18.41
N GLY A 263 12.13 -0.25 18.26
CA GLY A 263 13.36 -0.07 19.06
C GLY A 263 13.98 1.29 18.72
N LEU A 264 13.43 2.35 19.30
CA LEU A 264 13.94 3.72 19.27
C LEU A 264 14.88 3.94 20.44
#